data_a83552b700fd6f3b846b89eac9695c73
#
_entry.id   a83552b700fd6f3b846b89eac9695c73
#
_cell.length_a   1.000
_cell.length_b   1.000
_cell.length_c   1.000
_cell.angle_alpha   90.00
_cell.angle_beta   90.00
_cell.angle_gamma   90.00
#
_symmetry.space_group_name_H-M   'P 1'
#
loop_
_entity.id
_entity.type
_entity.pdbx_description
1 polymer ?
#
loop_
_entity_poly.entity_id
_entity_poly.type
_entity_poly.pdbx_seq_one_letter_code
_entity_poly.pdbx_strand_id
1 'polypeptide(L)'
;MCIRDSCNSLYTSNSYANELIIEKKQGFLSKFEDINSNDVTLNDFNGKLLLINLWATWCEPCKEEMPSLDRLQQKYDKQDFQILAISVDRGPKKKSVNFFNEYEIQNIDLFFDDKNNIPREVRAAGLPFSFFIDQEGNQIAKFIGPTEWDSNYFQDYIDSNL
;
A
#
# COMPACT_ATOMS: atom_id res chain seq x y z
N MET A 1 -5.74 21.53 -46.31
CA MET A 1 -5.77 20.07 -46.18
C MET A 1 -5.20 19.69 -44.82
N CYS A 2 -6.02 19.38 -43.89
CA CYS A 2 -5.57 18.86 -42.60
C CYS A 2 -4.95 17.47 -42.80
N ILE A 3 -3.67 17.35 -42.57
CA ILE A 3 -3.00 16.07 -42.51
C ILE A 3 -3.59 15.35 -41.30
N ARG A 4 -4.22 14.20 -41.48
CA ARG A 4 -4.98 13.46 -40.50
C ARG A 4 -4.19 13.05 -39.26
N ASP A 5 -2.89 13.26 -39.23
CA ASP A 5 -1.99 12.76 -38.19
C ASP A 5 -1.69 13.74 -37.04
N SER A 6 -2.14 14.99 -37.17
CA SER A 6 -1.86 16.02 -36.16
C SER A 6 -3.01 16.35 -35.19
N CYS A 7 -4.19 15.80 -35.42
CA CYS A 7 -5.36 16.03 -34.55
C CYS A 7 -5.53 14.99 -33.43
N ASN A 8 -4.66 13.99 -33.31
CA ASN A 8 -4.83 12.85 -32.38
C ASN A 8 -3.87 12.92 -31.18
N SER A 9 -3.20 14.04 -30.94
CA SER A 9 -2.21 14.12 -29.86
C SER A 9 -2.69 14.87 -28.61
N LEU A 10 -3.99 15.14 -28.47
CA LEU A 10 -4.50 15.89 -27.32
C LEU A 10 -5.43 15.07 -26.40
N TYR A 11 -5.55 13.78 -26.62
CA TYR A 11 -6.15 12.87 -25.65
C TYR A 11 -5.07 11.94 -25.07
N THR A 12 -4.05 12.52 -24.45
CA THR A 12 -3.43 11.83 -23.32
C THR A 12 -4.40 11.97 -22.17
N SER A 13 -5.44 11.16 -22.21
CA SER A 13 -6.22 10.85 -21.01
C SER A 13 -5.20 10.52 -19.92
N ASN A 14 -5.36 11.17 -18.80
CA ASN A 14 -4.62 10.96 -17.56
C ASN A 14 -4.91 9.56 -17.04
N SER A 15 -4.43 8.52 -17.74
CA SER A 15 -4.62 7.11 -17.41
C SER A 15 -3.62 6.60 -16.38
N TYR A 16 -2.80 7.50 -15.80
CA TYR A 16 -1.83 7.14 -14.78
C TYR A 16 -2.44 6.91 -13.38
N ALA A 17 -3.75 7.09 -13.23
CA ALA A 17 -4.41 7.01 -11.91
C ALA A 17 -4.74 5.59 -11.45
N ASN A 18 -4.57 4.55 -12.29
CA ASN A 18 -5.04 3.19 -11.99
C ASN A 18 -4.03 2.07 -12.31
N GLU A 19 -2.75 2.38 -12.39
CA GLU A 19 -1.70 1.40 -12.69
C GLU A 19 -0.54 1.48 -11.69
N LEU A 20 0.13 0.35 -11.48
CA LEU A 20 1.37 0.32 -10.72
C LEU A 20 2.47 1.12 -11.43
N ILE A 21 3.09 2.00 -10.69
CA ILE A 21 4.30 2.71 -11.12
C ILE A 21 5.50 1.84 -10.72
N ILE A 22 6.15 1.22 -11.70
CA ILE A 22 7.30 0.35 -11.47
C ILE A 22 8.53 1.20 -11.25
N GLU A 23 9.15 1.06 -10.08
CA GLU A 23 10.30 1.86 -9.67
C GLU A 23 11.11 1.09 -8.63
N LYS A 24 12.32 0.65 -8.98
CA LYS A 24 13.19 -0.03 -8.02
C LYS A 24 14.12 0.96 -7.31
N LYS A 25 14.01 1.01 -6.00
CA LYS A 25 14.88 1.82 -5.12
C LYS A 25 14.94 1.18 -3.73
N GLN A 26 15.86 1.66 -2.91
CA GLN A 26 15.89 1.26 -1.49
C GLN A 26 14.53 1.51 -0.83
N GLY A 27 14.07 0.57 -0.03
CA GLY A 27 12.90 0.72 0.82
C GLY A 27 13.13 1.77 1.92
N PHE A 28 12.07 2.15 2.61
CA PHE A 28 12.17 3.12 3.69
C PHE A 28 12.94 2.53 4.90
N LEU A 29 13.58 3.40 5.68
CA LEU A 29 14.39 3.05 6.85
C LEU A 29 13.70 3.40 8.17
N SER A 30 12.66 4.22 8.12
CA SER A 30 11.92 4.64 9.31
C SER A 30 11.33 3.45 10.05
N LYS A 31 11.37 3.53 11.37
CA LYS A 31 10.68 2.61 12.25
C LYS A 31 9.19 2.95 12.30
N PHE A 32 8.39 1.94 12.55
CA PHE A 32 6.97 2.03 12.86
C PHE A 32 6.66 1.13 14.05
N GLU A 33 5.44 1.11 14.54
CA GLU A 33 5.08 0.36 15.75
C GLU A 33 4.04 -0.72 15.47
N ASP A 34 4.13 -1.81 16.20
CA ASP A 34 3.06 -2.80 16.28
C ASP A 34 1.94 -2.35 17.25
N ILE A 35 0.93 -3.19 17.43
CA ILE A 35 -0.19 -2.93 18.35
C ILE A 35 0.26 -2.79 19.80
N ASN A 36 1.37 -3.42 20.20
CA ASN A 36 1.92 -3.39 21.54
C ASN A 36 2.96 -2.27 21.75
N SER A 37 3.10 -1.37 20.76
CA SER A 37 4.08 -0.28 20.75
C SER A 37 5.54 -0.75 20.72
N ASN A 38 5.80 -1.92 20.18
CA ASN A 38 7.16 -2.35 19.89
C ASN A 38 7.62 -1.73 18.56
N ASP A 39 8.87 -1.29 18.52
CA ASP A 39 9.52 -0.82 17.30
C ASP A 39 9.63 -1.96 16.28
N VAL A 40 9.24 -1.69 15.05
CA VAL A 40 9.30 -2.59 13.90
C VAL A 40 10.00 -1.88 12.75
N THR A 41 10.73 -2.63 11.93
CA THR A 41 11.41 -2.15 10.73
C THR A 41 11.13 -3.08 9.55
N LEU A 42 11.45 -2.65 8.32
CA LEU A 42 11.34 -3.54 7.16
C LEU A 42 12.20 -4.79 7.29
N ASN A 43 13.33 -4.72 8.00
CA ASN A 43 14.23 -5.87 8.19
C ASN A 43 13.56 -7.04 8.93
N ASP A 44 12.53 -6.76 9.74
CA ASP A 44 11.78 -7.80 10.46
C ASP A 44 10.94 -8.68 9.52
N PHE A 45 10.79 -8.26 8.25
CA PHE A 45 10.03 -8.95 7.21
C PHE A 45 10.88 -9.44 6.03
N ASN A 46 12.19 -9.46 6.16
CA ASN A 46 13.09 -9.92 5.10
C ASN A 46 12.71 -11.32 4.58
N GLY A 47 12.85 -11.52 3.28
CA GLY A 47 12.53 -12.77 2.61
C GLY A 47 11.08 -12.90 2.14
N LYS A 48 10.25 -11.87 2.36
CA LYS A 48 8.86 -11.82 1.92
C LYS A 48 8.63 -10.70 0.92
N LEU A 49 7.70 -10.90 0.00
CA LEU A 49 7.12 -9.79 -0.75
C LEU A 49 6.12 -9.07 0.15
N LEU A 50 6.24 -7.75 0.28
CA LEU A 50 5.32 -6.96 1.10
C LEU A 50 4.50 -6.00 0.24
N LEU A 51 3.25 -5.79 0.63
CA LEU A 51 2.45 -4.65 0.21
C LEU A 51 2.25 -3.74 1.41
N ILE A 52 2.86 -2.57 1.38
CA ILE A 52 2.68 -1.55 2.40
C ILE A 52 1.53 -0.65 1.97
N ASN A 53 0.54 -0.47 2.83
CA ASN A 53 -0.58 0.44 2.62
C ASN A 53 -0.58 1.51 3.70
N LEU A 54 -0.33 2.76 3.31
CA LEU A 54 -0.41 3.91 4.19
C LEU A 54 -1.84 4.44 4.18
N TRP A 55 -2.47 4.51 5.35
CA TRP A 55 -3.88 4.86 5.50
C TRP A 55 -4.16 5.62 6.80
N ALA A 56 -5.36 6.16 6.92
CA ALA A 56 -5.83 6.79 8.15
C ALA A 56 -7.35 6.63 8.31
N THR A 57 -7.84 6.69 9.55
CA THR A 57 -9.27 6.55 9.84
C THR A 57 -10.10 7.75 9.34
N TRP A 58 -9.48 8.91 9.13
CA TRP A 58 -10.12 10.10 8.54
C TRP A 58 -10.11 10.11 7.00
N CYS A 59 -9.51 9.11 6.36
CA CYS A 59 -9.40 8.99 4.92
C CYS A 59 -10.46 8.02 4.39
N GLU A 60 -11.57 8.53 3.85
CA GLU A 60 -12.66 7.69 3.34
C GLU A 60 -12.22 6.73 2.22
N PRO A 61 -11.47 7.15 1.17
CA PRO A 61 -11.01 6.22 0.15
C PRO A 61 -10.12 5.10 0.71
N CYS A 62 -9.34 5.37 1.76
CA CYS A 62 -8.53 4.36 2.45
C CYS A 62 -9.41 3.27 3.08
N LYS A 63 -10.48 3.68 3.73
CA LYS A 63 -11.43 2.77 4.38
C LYS A 63 -12.17 1.91 3.36
N GLU A 64 -12.53 2.47 2.21
CA GLU A 64 -13.26 1.78 1.15
C GLU A 64 -12.46 0.64 0.53
N GLU A 65 -11.13 0.78 0.39
CA GLU A 65 -10.28 -0.26 -0.20
C GLU A 65 -9.86 -1.36 0.78
N MET A 66 -9.97 -1.12 2.10
CA MET A 66 -9.46 -2.04 3.12
C MET A 66 -10.04 -3.46 3.03
N PRO A 67 -11.35 -3.67 2.77
CA PRO A 67 -11.88 -5.01 2.59
C PRO A 67 -11.24 -5.79 1.42
N SER A 68 -10.88 -5.12 0.32
CA SER A 68 -10.21 -5.76 -0.81
C SER A 68 -8.78 -6.18 -0.49
N LEU A 69 -8.06 -5.40 0.32
CA LEU A 69 -6.75 -5.77 0.87
C LEU A 69 -6.86 -7.01 1.76
N ASP A 70 -7.87 -7.07 2.60
CA ASP A 70 -8.11 -8.21 3.48
C ASP A 70 -8.41 -9.49 2.70
N ARG A 71 -9.26 -9.42 1.66
CA ARG A 71 -9.54 -10.54 0.76
C ARG A 71 -8.31 -10.96 -0.05
N LEU A 72 -7.48 -10.00 -0.47
CA LEU A 72 -6.22 -10.30 -1.16
C LEU A 72 -5.28 -11.12 -0.28
N GLN A 73 -5.11 -10.72 0.98
CA GLN A 73 -4.25 -11.45 1.91
C GLN A 73 -4.69 -12.90 2.14
N GLN A 74 -5.99 -13.18 2.12
CA GLN A 74 -6.51 -14.55 2.27
C GLN A 74 -6.01 -15.52 1.19
N LYS A 75 -5.59 -15.02 0.04
CA LYS A 75 -5.14 -15.83 -1.09
C LYS A 75 -3.67 -16.25 -1.00
N TYR A 76 -2.92 -15.68 -0.07
CA TYR A 76 -1.47 -15.86 0.05
C TYR A 76 -1.05 -16.22 1.47
N ASP A 77 -0.05 -17.10 1.58
CA ASP A 77 0.61 -17.34 2.85
C ASP A 77 1.44 -16.11 3.26
N LYS A 78 1.32 -15.71 4.51
CA LYS A 78 2.08 -14.58 5.07
C LYS A 78 3.59 -14.81 5.10
N GLN A 79 4.05 -16.02 4.87
CA GLN A 79 5.48 -16.30 4.73
C GLN A 79 6.02 -15.88 3.37
N ASP A 80 5.19 -15.88 2.34
CA ASP A 80 5.57 -15.51 0.98
C ASP A 80 5.18 -14.07 0.65
N PHE A 81 3.95 -13.69 0.99
CA PHE A 81 3.39 -12.36 0.77
C PHE A 81 2.63 -11.85 1.98
N GLN A 82 2.94 -10.64 2.43
CA GLN A 82 2.28 -10.04 3.60
C GLN A 82 1.87 -8.59 3.34
N ILE A 83 0.65 -8.24 3.74
CA ILE A 83 0.14 -6.87 3.67
C ILE A 83 0.28 -6.21 5.04
N LEU A 84 0.97 -5.07 5.08
CA LEU A 84 1.11 -4.25 6.26
C LEU A 84 0.29 -2.96 6.09
N ALA A 85 -0.82 -2.86 6.80
CA ALA A 85 -1.61 -1.64 6.86
C ALA A 85 -1.04 -0.72 7.94
N ILE A 86 -0.32 0.34 7.53
CA ILE A 86 0.32 1.27 8.45
C ILE A 86 -0.55 2.51 8.60
N SER A 87 -1.18 2.65 9.77
CA SER A 87 -1.97 3.83 10.12
C SER A 87 -1.06 5.02 10.39
N VAL A 88 -1.35 6.14 9.74
CA VAL A 88 -0.69 7.43 9.97
C VAL A 88 -1.55 8.38 10.82
N ASP A 89 -2.57 7.84 11.46
CA ASP A 89 -3.37 8.59 12.43
C ASP A 89 -2.50 9.13 13.56
N ARG A 90 -2.71 10.40 13.90
CA ARG A 90 -2.14 10.98 15.11
C ARG A 90 -3.09 10.71 16.27
N GLY A 91 -2.56 10.24 17.38
CA GLY A 91 -3.32 9.97 18.59
C GLY A 91 -3.53 8.49 18.87
N PRO A 92 -4.58 8.12 19.62
CA PRO A 92 -4.72 6.77 20.13
C PRO A 92 -4.87 5.72 19.03
N LYS A 93 -4.08 4.64 19.08
CA LYS A 93 -4.15 3.46 18.21
C LYS A 93 -5.55 2.83 18.17
N LYS A 94 -6.32 3.02 19.23
CA LYS A 94 -7.70 2.52 19.38
C LYS A 94 -8.61 2.90 18.21
N LYS A 95 -8.41 4.05 17.58
CA LYS A 95 -9.22 4.46 16.41
C LYS A 95 -9.08 3.47 15.26
N SER A 96 -7.84 3.13 14.90
CA SER A 96 -7.55 2.18 13.83
C SER A 96 -7.99 0.76 14.20
N VAL A 97 -7.77 0.36 15.45
CA VAL A 97 -8.23 -0.95 15.98
C VAL A 97 -9.74 -1.07 15.92
N ASN A 98 -10.48 -0.03 16.34
CA ASN A 98 -11.93 -0.03 16.27
C ASN A 98 -12.44 -0.15 14.84
N PHE A 99 -11.79 0.54 13.90
CA PHE A 99 -12.13 0.41 12.48
C PHE A 99 -11.95 -1.05 12.00
N PHE A 100 -10.82 -1.68 12.29
CA PHE A 100 -10.57 -3.09 11.92
C PHE A 100 -11.62 -4.02 12.51
N ASN A 101 -12.01 -3.82 13.76
CA ASN A 101 -13.05 -4.62 14.41
C ASN A 101 -14.43 -4.40 13.79
N GLU A 102 -14.81 -3.15 13.51
CA GLU A 102 -16.11 -2.79 12.93
C GLU A 102 -16.28 -3.33 11.52
N TYR A 103 -15.21 -3.29 10.71
CA TYR A 103 -15.23 -3.76 9.32
C TYR A 103 -14.74 -5.20 9.17
N GLU A 104 -14.53 -5.91 10.28
CA GLU A 104 -14.12 -7.33 10.31
C GLU A 104 -12.86 -7.62 9.48
N ILE A 105 -11.89 -6.68 9.53
CA ILE A 105 -10.58 -6.84 8.89
C ILE A 105 -9.73 -7.76 9.76
N GLN A 106 -9.36 -8.94 9.25
CA GLN A 106 -8.76 -10.01 10.04
C GLN A 106 -7.46 -10.59 9.47
N ASN A 107 -7.23 -10.44 8.18
CA ASN A 107 -6.14 -11.13 7.48
C ASN A 107 -4.88 -10.27 7.31
N ILE A 108 -5.03 -8.95 7.21
CA ILE A 108 -3.92 -8.01 7.13
C ILE A 108 -3.47 -7.56 8.51
N ASP A 109 -2.20 -7.18 8.61
CA ASP A 109 -1.61 -6.77 9.88
C ASP A 109 -1.59 -5.24 10.02
N LEU A 110 -2.02 -4.76 11.19
CA LEU A 110 -2.14 -3.34 11.52
C LEU A 110 -0.89 -2.84 12.25
N PHE A 111 -0.30 -1.78 11.72
CA PHE A 111 0.85 -1.08 12.29
C PHE A 111 0.59 0.43 12.35
N PHE A 112 1.52 1.17 12.98
CA PHE A 112 1.32 2.57 13.32
C PHE A 112 2.58 3.40 13.05
N ASP A 113 2.40 4.55 12.41
CA ASP A 113 3.40 5.60 12.23
C ASP A 113 2.77 6.97 12.57
N ASP A 114 2.51 7.21 13.85
CA ASP A 114 1.86 8.42 14.36
C ASP A 114 2.64 9.72 14.10
N LYS A 115 3.95 9.59 13.87
CA LYS A 115 4.85 10.70 13.54
C LYS A 115 4.91 11.02 12.06
N ASN A 116 4.28 10.17 11.22
CA ASN A 116 4.28 10.30 9.77
C ASN A 116 5.70 10.33 9.16
N ASN A 117 6.59 9.51 9.68
CA ASN A 117 7.96 9.39 9.19
C ASN A 117 8.00 8.72 7.82
N ILE A 118 7.28 7.60 7.66
CA ILE A 118 7.25 6.84 6.42
C ILE A 118 6.66 7.65 5.26
N PRO A 119 5.47 8.30 5.40
CA PRO A 119 4.93 9.14 4.33
C PRO A 119 5.90 10.23 3.85
N ARG A 120 6.66 10.85 4.76
CA ARG A 120 7.66 11.85 4.40
C ARG A 120 8.84 11.25 3.68
N GLU A 121 9.33 10.09 4.14
CA GLU A 121 10.47 9.40 3.53
C GLU A 121 10.16 8.91 2.12
N VAL A 122 8.98 8.30 1.91
CA VAL A 122 8.56 7.81 0.58
C VAL A 122 7.95 8.89 -0.30
N ARG A 123 7.82 10.12 0.21
CA ARG A 123 7.22 11.27 -0.48
C ARG A 123 5.78 11.02 -0.93
N ALA A 124 4.98 10.43 -0.04
CA ALA A 124 3.57 10.22 -0.29
C ALA A 124 2.83 11.57 -0.32
N ALA A 125 2.31 11.95 -1.48
CA ALA A 125 1.59 13.21 -1.67
C ALA A 125 0.16 13.20 -1.11
N GLY A 126 -0.39 12.02 -0.79
CA GLY A 126 -1.74 11.84 -0.27
C GLY A 126 -1.98 10.39 0.13
N LEU A 127 -3.20 10.11 0.61
CA LEU A 127 -3.63 8.78 1.02
C LEU A 127 -4.86 8.34 0.21
N PRO A 128 -5.06 7.03 0.01
CA PRO A 128 -4.13 5.96 0.32
C PRO A 128 -2.90 5.99 -0.58
N PHE A 129 -1.78 5.56 -0.05
CA PHE A 129 -0.54 5.39 -0.79
C PHE A 129 0.03 4.02 -0.51
N SER A 130 0.25 3.23 -1.56
CA SER A 130 0.68 1.85 -1.41
C SER A 130 1.92 1.56 -2.22
N PHE A 131 2.77 0.66 -1.75
CA PHE A 131 3.98 0.26 -2.46
C PHE A 131 4.41 -1.15 -2.11
N PHE A 132 5.03 -1.82 -3.09
CA PHE A 132 5.57 -3.17 -2.92
C PHE A 132 7.03 -3.12 -2.51
N ILE A 133 7.40 -3.97 -1.56
CA ILE A 133 8.77 -4.18 -1.08
C ILE A 133 9.16 -5.62 -1.41
N ASP A 134 10.28 -5.81 -2.10
CA ASP A 134 10.79 -7.14 -2.44
C ASP A 134 11.44 -7.86 -1.25
N GLN A 135 11.87 -9.09 -1.46
CA GLN A 135 12.46 -9.95 -0.43
C GLN A 135 13.78 -9.41 0.13
N GLU A 136 14.44 -8.51 -0.59
CA GLU A 136 15.67 -7.82 -0.19
C GLU A 136 15.43 -6.47 0.50
N GLY A 137 14.16 -6.04 0.60
CA GLY A 137 13.81 -4.76 1.25
C GLY A 137 13.82 -3.56 0.30
N ASN A 138 13.80 -3.76 -1.02
CA ASN A 138 13.71 -2.68 -1.99
C ASN A 138 12.25 -2.40 -2.37
N GLN A 139 11.91 -1.12 -2.52
CA GLN A 139 10.65 -0.75 -3.16
C GLN A 139 10.73 -1.05 -4.66
N ILE A 140 9.78 -1.82 -5.18
CA ILE A 140 9.76 -2.22 -6.60
C ILE A 140 8.61 -1.64 -7.39
N ALA A 141 7.55 -1.21 -6.73
CA ALA A 141 6.40 -0.54 -7.36
C ALA A 141 5.64 0.30 -6.34
N LYS A 142 4.88 1.28 -6.81
CA LYS A 142 3.94 2.05 -5.99
C LYS A 142 2.61 2.23 -6.71
N PHE A 143 1.56 2.45 -5.91
CA PHE A 143 0.22 2.76 -6.38
C PHE A 143 -0.33 3.96 -5.60
N ILE A 144 -0.88 4.94 -6.29
CA ILE A 144 -1.39 6.17 -5.71
C ILE A 144 -2.91 6.19 -5.82
N GLY A 145 -3.58 6.34 -4.69
CA GLY A 145 -5.04 6.38 -4.61
C GLY A 145 -5.68 5.02 -4.33
N PRO A 146 -7.02 4.98 -4.21
CA PRO A 146 -7.76 3.76 -3.90
C PRO A 146 -7.91 2.84 -5.11
N THR A 147 -8.01 1.52 -4.84
CA THR A 147 -8.26 0.51 -5.87
C THR A 147 -8.88 -0.76 -5.27
N GLU A 148 -9.38 -1.65 -6.12
CA GLU A 148 -9.76 -3.02 -5.76
C GLU A 148 -8.53 -3.93 -5.82
N TRP A 149 -7.93 -4.19 -4.65
CA TRP A 149 -6.67 -4.91 -4.53
C TRP A 149 -6.75 -6.39 -4.88
N ASP A 150 -7.89 -7.02 -4.71
CA ASP A 150 -8.09 -8.45 -4.98
C ASP A 150 -8.40 -8.76 -6.46
N SER A 151 -8.18 -7.80 -7.36
CA SER A 151 -8.28 -8.01 -8.81
C SER A 151 -7.16 -8.89 -9.37
N ASN A 152 -7.41 -9.52 -10.52
CA ASN A 152 -6.40 -10.34 -11.20
C ASN A 152 -5.14 -9.55 -11.53
N TYR A 153 -5.25 -8.26 -11.83
CA TYR A 153 -4.12 -7.38 -12.12
C TYR A 153 -3.05 -7.40 -11.01
N PHE A 154 -3.48 -7.23 -9.76
CA PHE A 154 -2.54 -7.25 -8.63
C PHE A 154 -2.09 -8.67 -8.28
N GLN A 155 -2.96 -9.67 -8.41
CA GLN A 155 -2.59 -11.06 -8.20
C GLN A 155 -1.50 -11.51 -9.19
N ASP A 156 -1.64 -11.20 -10.47
CA ASP A 156 -0.64 -11.50 -11.50
C ASP A 156 0.70 -10.81 -11.20
N TYR A 157 0.67 -9.57 -10.71
CA TYR A 157 1.86 -8.84 -10.29
C TYR A 157 2.54 -9.51 -9.08
N ILE A 158 1.77 -9.88 -8.06
CA ILE A 158 2.27 -10.57 -6.88
C ILE A 158 2.89 -11.91 -7.28
N ASP A 159 2.19 -12.74 -8.03
CA ASP A 159 2.64 -14.06 -8.46
C ASP A 159 3.95 -14.00 -9.27
N SER A 160 4.14 -12.93 -10.02
CA SER A 160 5.38 -12.68 -10.79
C SER A 160 6.57 -12.24 -9.93
N ASN A 161 6.34 -11.87 -8.68
CA ASN A 161 7.37 -11.34 -7.77
C ASN A 161 7.57 -12.19 -6.50
N LEU A 162 6.89 -13.32 -6.39
CA LEU A 162 7.09 -14.29 -5.28
C LEU A 162 8.39 -15.07 -5.41
#